data_d8e4224c1c4415b13064848b982a4760
#
_entry.id   d8e4224c1c4415b13064848b982a4760
#
_cell.length_a   1.000
_cell.length_b   1.000
_cell.length_c   1.000
_cell.angle_alpha   90.00
_cell.angle_beta   90.00
_cell.angle_gamma   90.00
#
_symmetry.space_group_name_H-M   'P 1'
#
loop_
_entity.id
_entity.type
_entity.pdbx_description
1 polymer ?
#
loop_
_entity_poly.entity_id
_entity_poly.type
_entity_poly.pdbx_seq_one_letter_code
_entity_poly.pdbx_strand_id
1 'polypeptide(L)'
;WRTDAHASAITLGGVATFRATFTINQQAVDTGGVSNVAYVTAASVVDASKVASDTSDDPNTAAADDKTAISITATPSIQITKLAVVSDPDSNGVDLGDTITYSIVATNTGDLTLSNIKLTDILTDANSSSLSLSSGPTITSGASSSLAVGSAIIYQATFVITQPAVDSGSVINIANVTASSPSGSDNVSDTSDDPSTGAADDPTVVSITSSPSIRVLKAVSVTDNGDRKLGKGDILQYDISIENTGDVTLKSVTVTDTLTDGNSSTMNLSSGLYYAGSDAGSPQGELKVGEKVDYIGFFIINQQAVDSQSIINVATGTATTPGGGTVTDTSDDPNTGTPNDPTITTLTVTSSIEVTKTVSVTDTNGDGVTGANDLIYYTIVVKNTGDQTLTGITLTDQLRDGNGQALSLLNGPTYDGLNGSKGSSQGTALPDETHQYTAIYLISSAAAQTPRISNIAIATASSPGQSNNVSDTSDNGNDIDGNTVDDSTDVVVSPNPSIEATKTVNVIDNNSNGSNDPGDTIVYTITIQNTGNVSLTNISLVDTLTDNNDNALSLDSGPTFVSANGGSPEGTLGFSEIATYTATYTIAPAAAFTTKIKNQVTVSASGGGVNVSDISVILLLNVSVCE
;
A
#
# COMPACT_ATOMS: atom_id res chain seq x y z
N TRP A 1 -39.77 93.03 -18.45
CA TRP A 1 -40.83 93.42 -19.40
C TRP A 1 -41.08 94.91 -19.35
N ARG A 2 -40.86 95.68 -20.41
CA ARG A 2 -41.43 97.02 -20.63
C ARG A 2 -42.25 96.96 -21.88
N THR A 3 -43.53 97.10 -21.75
CA THR A 3 -44.39 97.36 -22.88
C THR A 3 -44.98 98.73 -22.59
N ASP A 4 -44.59 99.75 -23.34
CA ASP A 4 -45.22 101.09 -23.31
C ASP A 4 -46.51 100.99 -24.12
N ALA A 5 -47.62 100.89 -23.45
CA ALA A 5 -48.95 100.95 -24.03
C ALA A 5 -49.55 102.30 -23.72
N HIS A 6 -50.04 102.99 -24.74
CA HIS A 6 -50.60 104.33 -24.59
C HIS A 6 -52.10 104.39 -24.96
N ALA A 7 -52.88 104.98 -24.10
CA ALA A 7 -54.21 105.43 -24.43
C ALA A 7 -54.16 106.94 -24.68
N SER A 8 -54.74 107.43 -25.76
CA SER A 8 -54.67 108.86 -26.15
C SER A 8 -55.38 109.83 -25.18
N ALA A 9 -56.37 109.42 -24.47
CA ALA A 9 -57.06 110.16 -23.39
C ALA A 9 -58.07 109.22 -22.70
N ILE A 10 -58.31 109.50 -21.40
CA ILE A 10 -59.38 108.88 -20.62
C ILE A 10 -60.30 109.99 -20.11
N THR A 11 -61.58 109.86 -20.41
CA THR A 11 -62.61 110.82 -19.89
C THR A 11 -62.96 110.55 -18.43
N LEU A 12 -63.55 111.52 -17.74
CA LEU A 12 -63.98 111.31 -16.37
C LEU A 12 -64.90 110.09 -16.23
N GLY A 13 -64.54 109.13 -15.34
CA GLY A 13 -65.21 107.85 -15.18
C GLY A 13 -64.91 106.78 -16.24
N GLY A 14 -64.06 107.11 -17.25
CA GLY A 14 -63.66 106.17 -18.27
C GLY A 14 -62.62 105.20 -17.79
N VAL A 15 -62.56 104.04 -18.44
CA VAL A 15 -61.59 102.92 -18.13
C VAL A 15 -60.81 102.65 -19.39
N ALA A 16 -59.50 102.55 -19.32
CA ALA A 16 -58.62 101.99 -20.35
C ALA A 16 -58.11 100.64 -19.92
N THR A 17 -58.30 99.66 -20.73
CA THR A 17 -57.85 98.30 -20.47
C THR A 17 -56.62 97.97 -21.28
N PHE A 18 -55.58 97.58 -20.63
CA PHE A 18 -54.33 97.08 -21.27
C PHE A 18 -54.22 95.59 -21.03
N ARG A 19 -53.66 94.80 -21.99
CA ARG A 19 -53.39 93.38 -21.92
C ARG A 19 -51.92 93.14 -22.10
N ALA A 20 -51.31 92.40 -21.19
CA ALA A 20 -49.99 91.90 -21.30
C ALA A 20 -50.04 90.35 -21.22
N THR A 21 -49.16 89.65 -21.98
CA THR A 21 -49.03 88.22 -21.92
C THR A 21 -47.60 87.88 -21.52
N PHE A 22 -47.45 86.87 -20.65
CA PHE A 22 -46.17 86.30 -20.26
C PHE A 22 -46.23 84.82 -20.53
N THR A 23 -45.23 84.26 -21.26
CA THR A 23 -45.06 82.82 -21.37
C THR A 23 -44.24 82.37 -20.19
N ILE A 24 -44.78 81.46 -19.39
CA ILE A 24 -44.09 80.88 -18.26
C ILE A 24 -42.78 80.16 -18.79
N ASN A 25 -41.66 80.62 -18.37
CA ASN A 25 -40.36 80.07 -18.66
C ASN A 25 -39.83 79.29 -17.44
N GLN A 26 -38.74 78.58 -17.59
CA GLN A 26 -38.14 77.72 -16.52
C GLN A 26 -37.81 78.54 -15.28
N GLN A 27 -37.33 79.76 -15.41
CA GLN A 27 -37.02 80.60 -14.27
C GLN A 27 -38.27 80.89 -13.44
N ALA A 28 -39.45 81.12 -14.05
CA ALA A 28 -40.70 81.30 -13.35
C ALA A 28 -41.15 80.03 -12.61
N VAL A 29 -40.92 78.88 -13.18
CA VAL A 29 -41.17 77.59 -12.53
C VAL A 29 -40.19 77.39 -11.35
N ASP A 30 -38.91 77.64 -11.53
CA ASP A 30 -37.88 77.50 -10.50
C ASP A 30 -38.09 78.43 -9.30
N THR A 31 -38.67 79.64 -9.51
CA THR A 31 -38.98 80.61 -8.43
C THR A 31 -40.33 80.37 -7.79
N GLY A 32 -41.11 79.39 -8.25
CA GLY A 32 -42.43 79.03 -7.69
C GLY A 32 -43.54 79.93 -8.11
N GLY A 33 -43.35 80.82 -9.11
CA GLY A 33 -44.39 81.70 -9.57
C GLY A 33 -43.92 82.94 -10.34
N VAL A 34 -44.88 83.71 -10.75
CA VAL A 34 -44.67 84.98 -11.42
C VAL A 34 -45.46 86.04 -10.70
N SER A 35 -44.85 87.19 -10.39
CA SER A 35 -45.55 88.35 -9.93
C SER A 35 -45.39 89.46 -10.94
N ASN A 36 -46.50 90.17 -11.16
CA ASN A 36 -46.57 91.32 -12.07
C ASN A 36 -47.17 92.51 -11.42
N VAL A 37 -46.62 93.67 -11.65
CA VAL A 37 -47.15 94.97 -11.23
C VAL A 37 -47.12 95.94 -12.42
N ALA A 38 -48.19 96.68 -12.61
CA ALA A 38 -48.24 97.71 -13.63
C ALA A 38 -48.22 99.07 -12.97
N TYR A 39 -47.55 100.01 -13.59
CA TYR A 39 -47.51 101.38 -13.20
C TYR A 39 -48.20 102.18 -14.29
N VAL A 40 -49.18 103.06 -13.89
CA VAL A 40 -49.86 103.98 -14.82
C VAL A 40 -49.53 105.38 -14.46
N THR A 41 -49.29 106.21 -15.44
CA THR A 41 -49.12 107.65 -15.31
C THR A 41 -50.01 108.37 -16.31
N ALA A 42 -50.69 109.42 -15.87
CA ALA A 42 -51.50 110.25 -16.74
C ALA A 42 -51.28 111.74 -16.42
N ALA A 43 -51.13 112.53 -17.45
CA ALA A 43 -51.05 113.98 -17.29
C ALA A 43 -52.41 114.63 -17.60
N SER A 44 -52.80 115.72 -16.87
CA SER A 44 -54.00 116.46 -17.14
C SER A 44 -53.92 117.13 -18.50
N VAL A 45 -54.99 117.02 -19.28
CA VAL A 45 -55.08 117.66 -20.63
C VAL A 45 -55.10 119.20 -20.55
N VAL A 46 -55.47 119.74 -19.35
CA VAL A 46 -55.56 121.21 -19.13
C VAL A 46 -54.25 121.75 -18.54
N ASP A 47 -53.52 120.97 -17.80
CA ASP A 47 -52.22 121.34 -17.19
C ASP A 47 -51.28 120.12 -17.18
N ALA A 48 -50.39 120.01 -18.15
CA ALA A 48 -49.48 118.90 -18.34
C ALA A 48 -48.48 118.71 -17.16
N SER A 49 -48.34 119.72 -16.25
CA SER A 49 -47.55 119.61 -15.05
C SER A 49 -48.26 118.83 -13.92
N LYS A 50 -49.52 118.53 -14.07
CA LYS A 50 -50.32 117.74 -13.16
C LYS A 50 -50.31 116.27 -13.62
N VAL A 51 -49.46 115.53 -13.04
CA VAL A 51 -49.34 114.10 -13.31
C VAL A 51 -49.93 113.30 -12.15
N ALA A 52 -50.81 112.37 -12.46
CA ALA A 52 -51.28 111.34 -11.52
C ALA A 52 -50.60 110.04 -11.87
N SER A 53 -50.22 109.28 -10.89
CA SER A 53 -49.65 107.95 -11.06
C SER A 53 -50.28 107.01 -10.04
N ASP A 54 -50.37 105.78 -10.44
CA ASP A 54 -50.90 104.72 -9.60
C ASP A 54 -50.20 103.36 -9.94
N THR A 55 -50.16 102.48 -8.96
CA THR A 55 -49.62 101.11 -9.08
C THR A 55 -50.81 100.14 -9.08
N SER A 56 -50.74 99.10 -9.90
CA SER A 56 -51.84 98.13 -9.97
C SER A 56 -52.04 97.39 -8.66
N ASP A 57 -53.27 97.20 -8.26
CA ASP A 57 -53.68 96.31 -7.18
C ASP A 57 -54.03 94.94 -7.70
N ASP A 58 -53.78 93.85 -6.91
CA ASP A 58 -54.37 92.56 -7.15
C ASP A 58 -55.80 92.52 -6.63
N PRO A 59 -56.79 92.40 -7.48
CA PRO A 59 -58.19 92.48 -7.05
C PRO A 59 -58.62 91.32 -6.16
N ASN A 60 -57.77 90.31 -5.97
CA ASN A 60 -58.02 89.12 -5.12
C ASN A 60 -57.49 89.34 -3.68
N THR A 61 -56.76 90.40 -3.41
CA THR A 61 -56.24 90.72 -2.08
C THR A 61 -56.85 92.02 -1.56
N ALA A 62 -56.65 92.35 -0.27
CA ALA A 62 -57.15 93.62 0.36
C ALA A 62 -56.03 94.66 0.53
N ALA A 63 -54.84 94.39 0.06
CA ALA A 63 -53.71 95.29 0.17
C ALA A 63 -53.66 96.21 -1.04
N ALA A 64 -53.38 97.53 -0.81
CA ALA A 64 -53.23 98.48 -1.88
C ALA A 64 -51.86 98.44 -2.50
N ASP A 65 -51.75 98.67 -3.83
CA ASP A 65 -50.52 98.73 -4.58
C ASP A 65 -49.76 97.39 -4.57
N ASP A 66 -50.44 96.26 -4.46
CA ASP A 66 -49.85 94.96 -4.38
C ASP A 66 -49.69 94.26 -5.77
N LYS A 67 -48.81 93.24 -5.79
CA LYS A 67 -48.48 92.54 -7.02
C LYS A 67 -49.48 91.44 -7.30
N THR A 68 -49.97 91.35 -8.51
CA THR A 68 -50.70 90.17 -8.95
C THR A 68 -49.72 89.00 -9.07
N ALA A 69 -49.92 87.95 -8.28
CA ALA A 69 -49.06 86.81 -8.21
C ALA A 69 -49.77 85.51 -8.70
N ILE A 70 -49.10 84.75 -9.48
CA ILE A 70 -49.49 83.40 -9.87
C ILE A 70 -48.46 82.40 -9.29
N SER A 71 -48.92 81.53 -8.39
CA SER A 71 -48.12 80.47 -7.87
C SER A 71 -48.04 79.33 -8.89
N ILE A 72 -46.85 78.78 -9.11
CA ILE A 72 -46.60 77.63 -9.94
C ILE A 72 -46.19 76.46 -9.00
N THR A 73 -47.00 75.42 -9.01
CA THR A 73 -46.63 74.14 -8.32
C THR A 73 -45.77 73.32 -9.23
N ALA A 74 -44.58 72.97 -8.79
CA ALA A 74 -43.61 72.18 -9.52
C ALA A 74 -43.05 71.11 -8.60
N THR A 75 -42.76 69.92 -9.15
CA THR A 75 -42.23 68.73 -8.44
C THR A 75 -40.79 68.45 -8.89
N PRO A 76 -39.82 68.54 -7.99
CA PRO A 76 -38.45 68.13 -8.31
C PRO A 76 -38.37 66.60 -8.34
N SER A 77 -37.66 66.06 -9.30
CA SER A 77 -37.43 64.66 -9.42
C SER A 77 -36.10 64.40 -10.18
N ILE A 78 -35.40 63.38 -9.79
CA ILE A 78 -34.20 62.88 -10.50
C ILE A 78 -34.36 61.38 -10.62
N GLN A 79 -33.90 60.80 -11.74
CA GLN A 79 -33.83 59.39 -11.96
C GLN A 79 -32.40 59.03 -12.33
N ILE A 80 -31.90 57.90 -11.81
CA ILE A 80 -30.58 57.42 -12.12
C ILE A 80 -30.63 55.96 -12.64
N THR A 81 -29.97 55.69 -13.77
CA THR A 81 -29.82 54.35 -14.32
C THR A 81 -28.36 54.00 -14.39
N LYS A 82 -28.05 52.70 -14.28
CA LYS A 82 -26.68 52.18 -14.31
C LYS A 82 -26.60 50.92 -15.16
N LEU A 83 -25.69 50.93 -16.13
CA LEU A 83 -25.43 49.81 -17.04
C LEU A 83 -23.96 49.38 -16.93
N ALA A 84 -23.72 48.07 -16.91
CA ALA A 84 -22.39 47.48 -16.95
C ALA A 84 -22.10 46.90 -18.34
N VAL A 85 -20.86 47.07 -18.81
CA VAL A 85 -20.32 46.42 -20.00
C VAL A 85 -18.97 45.81 -19.61
N VAL A 86 -18.80 44.51 -19.89
CA VAL A 86 -17.55 43.81 -19.63
C VAL A 86 -16.70 43.79 -20.91
N SER A 87 -15.43 44.09 -20.76
CA SER A 87 -14.39 43.88 -21.76
C SER A 87 -13.62 42.62 -21.38
N ASP A 88 -13.75 41.56 -22.18
CA ASP A 88 -13.10 40.27 -22.11
C ASP A 88 -12.14 40.13 -23.31
N PRO A 89 -10.86 40.53 -23.17
CA PRO A 89 -9.90 40.60 -24.27
C PRO A 89 -9.46 39.23 -24.83
N ASP A 90 -9.51 38.19 -23.99
CA ASP A 90 -9.06 36.82 -24.35
C ASP A 90 -10.22 35.89 -24.74
N SER A 91 -11.47 36.38 -24.56
CA SER A 91 -12.69 35.68 -25.00
C SER A 91 -12.88 34.32 -24.33
N ASN A 92 -12.42 34.18 -23.06
CA ASN A 92 -12.54 32.97 -22.26
C ASN A 92 -13.71 33.02 -21.26
N GLY A 93 -14.40 34.15 -21.17
CA GLY A 93 -15.52 34.44 -20.24
C GLY A 93 -15.16 35.51 -19.24
N VAL A 94 -16.13 35.91 -18.43
CA VAL A 94 -15.94 36.96 -17.43
C VAL A 94 -15.14 36.44 -16.26
N ASP A 95 -13.86 36.86 -16.14
CA ASP A 95 -12.92 36.33 -15.18
C ASP A 95 -11.90 37.34 -14.61
N LEU A 96 -10.85 36.84 -13.97
CA LEU A 96 -9.81 37.64 -13.33
C LEU A 96 -9.07 38.54 -14.36
N GLY A 97 -9.07 39.83 -14.14
CA GLY A 97 -8.35 40.82 -14.96
C GLY A 97 -9.22 41.50 -16.01
N ASP A 98 -10.40 40.98 -16.28
CA ASP A 98 -11.37 41.63 -17.13
C ASP A 98 -11.81 42.98 -16.55
N THR A 99 -12.27 43.88 -17.42
CA THR A 99 -12.67 45.22 -17.02
C THR A 99 -14.17 45.42 -17.18
N ILE A 100 -14.84 45.68 -16.09
CA ILE A 100 -16.23 46.15 -16.06
C ILE A 100 -16.23 47.65 -16.19
N THR A 101 -16.94 48.20 -17.20
CA THR A 101 -17.19 49.63 -17.38
C THR A 101 -18.64 49.92 -17.04
N TYR A 102 -18.84 50.76 -16.05
CA TYR A 102 -20.15 51.24 -15.64
C TYR A 102 -20.45 52.59 -16.30
N SER A 103 -21.61 52.71 -16.96
CA SER A 103 -22.22 53.98 -17.41
C SER A 103 -23.37 54.32 -16.51
N ILE A 104 -23.27 55.44 -15.78
CA ILE A 104 -24.25 55.88 -14.82
C ILE A 104 -24.87 57.17 -15.36
N VAL A 105 -26.20 57.21 -15.57
CA VAL A 105 -26.93 58.33 -16.17
C VAL A 105 -27.93 58.89 -15.16
N ALA A 106 -27.67 60.10 -14.66
CA ALA A 106 -28.59 60.86 -13.78
C ALA A 106 -29.37 61.84 -14.62
N THR A 107 -30.71 61.70 -14.70
CA THR A 107 -31.63 62.52 -15.51
C THR A 107 -32.56 63.30 -14.61
N ASN A 108 -32.65 64.59 -14.85
CA ASN A 108 -33.69 65.43 -14.20
C ASN A 108 -35.05 65.12 -14.85
N THR A 109 -35.90 64.42 -14.14
CA THR A 109 -37.24 63.98 -14.59
C THR A 109 -38.34 64.88 -13.98
N GLY A 110 -37.98 65.89 -13.14
CA GLY A 110 -38.89 66.82 -12.52
C GLY A 110 -39.12 68.07 -13.34
N ASP A 111 -39.79 69.01 -12.72
CA ASP A 111 -40.21 70.32 -13.31
C ASP A 111 -39.23 71.45 -12.96
N LEU A 112 -38.29 71.22 -12.04
CA LEU A 112 -37.39 72.26 -11.49
C LEU A 112 -35.94 71.99 -11.96
N THR A 113 -35.17 73.05 -12.18
CA THR A 113 -33.72 72.96 -12.41
C THR A 113 -33.06 72.47 -11.13
N LEU A 114 -32.27 71.41 -11.21
CA LEU A 114 -31.53 70.85 -10.09
C LEU A 114 -30.09 71.37 -10.06
N SER A 115 -29.52 71.44 -8.84
CA SER A 115 -28.18 71.92 -8.59
C SER A 115 -27.48 71.04 -7.54
N ASN A 116 -26.15 71.16 -7.37
CA ASN A 116 -25.38 70.43 -6.37
C ASN A 116 -25.57 68.91 -6.49
N ILE A 117 -25.55 68.38 -7.70
CA ILE A 117 -25.73 66.98 -7.96
C ILE A 117 -24.50 66.19 -7.41
N LYS A 118 -24.72 65.29 -6.45
CA LYS A 118 -23.71 64.42 -5.81
C LYS A 118 -24.05 63.00 -6.11
N LEU A 119 -23.03 62.25 -6.61
CA LEU A 119 -23.10 60.80 -6.84
C LEU A 119 -22.25 60.07 -5.82
N THR A 120 -22.80 59.02 -5.23
CA THR A 120 -22.05 57.99 -4.47
C THR A 120 -22.22 56.66 -5.17
N ASP A 121 -21.14 55.90 -5.26
CA ASP A 121 -21.12 54.61 -5.94
C ASP A 121 -20.57 53.55 -4.98
N ILE A 122 -21.29 52.45 -4.78
CA ILE A 122 -20.97 51.37 -3.83
C ILE A 122 -20.81 50.08 -4.63
N LEU A 123 -19.60 49.56 -4.60
CA LEU A 123 -19.23 48.32 -5.25
C LEU A 123 -18.95 47.27 -4.19
N THR A 124 -19.59 46.10 -4.32
CA THR A 124 -19.39 44.94 -3.44
C THR A 124 -19.28 43.65 -4.23
N ASP A 125 -18.72 42.61 -3.60
CA ASP A 125 -18.81 41.24 -4.08
C ASP A 125 -20.17 40.60 -3.68
N ALA A 126 -20.41 39.34 -4.10
CA ALA A 126 -21.63 38.60 -3.75
C ALA A 126 -21.78 38.34 -2.24
N ASN A 127 -20.71 38.42 -1.47
CA ASN A 127 -20.68 38.23 -0.02
C ASN A 127 -20.85 39.56 0.73
N SER A 128 -21.19 40.66 -0.02
CA SER A 128 -21.32 42.03 0.51
C SER A 128 -20.00 42.62 1.05
N SER A 129 -18.85 42.08 0.66
CA SER A 129 -17.54 42.67 0.98
C SER A 129 -17.28 43.85 0.04
N SER A 130 -16.81 44.99 0.58
CA SER A 130 -16.54 46.19 -0.23
C SER A 130 -15.39 45.94 -1.22
N LEU A 131 -15.63 46.30 -2.47
CA LEU A 131 -14.64 46.35 -3.54
C LEU A 131 -14.33 47.83 -3.87
N SER A 132 -13.16 48.07 -4.46
CA SER A 132 -12.75 49.43 -4.85
C SER A 132 -12.75 49.56 -6.36
N LEU A 133 -13.42 50.54 -6.88
CA LEU A 133 -13.35 50.88 -8.29
C LEU A 133 -11.91 51.14 -8.71
N SER A 134 -11.56 50.70 -9.91
CA SER A 134 -10.24 50.95 -10.52
C SER A 134 -10.10 52.39 -10.99
N SER A 135 -11.23 53.02 -11.42
CA SER A 135 -11.30 54.45 -11.73
C SER A 135 -12.74 54.99 -11.64
N GLY A 136 -12.88 56.29 -11.41
CA GLY A 136 -14.15 56.99 -11.40
C GLY A 136 -14.92 56.87 -10.05
N PRO A 137 -16.24 57.23 -9.99
CA PRO A 137 -17.03 57.79 -11.10
C PRO A 137 -16.54 59.18 -11.54
N THR A 138 -16.39 59.39 -12.86
CA THR A 138 -16.02 60.67 -13.47
C THR A 138 -17.10 61.13 -14.45
N ILE A 139 -17.38 62.44 -14.50
CA ILE A 139 -18.35 63.00 -15.45
C ILE A 139 -17.74 62.96 -16.84
N THR A 140 -18.43 62.29 -17.77
CA THR A 140 -18.07 62.26 -19.22
C THR A 140 -18.96 63.20 -20.06
N SER A 141 -20.15 63.53 -19.54
CA SER A 141 -21.07 64.49 -20.19
C SER A 141 -21.93 65.17 -19.14
N GLY A 142 -22.28 66.44 -19.36
CA GLY A 142 -23.06 67.23 -18.44
C GLY A 142 -22.22 67.95 -17.36
N ALA A 143 -22.85 68.60 -16.40
CA ALA A 143 -22.23 69.33 -15.30
C ALA A 143 -23.01 69.13 -14.00
N SER A 144 -22.33 68.85 -12.90
CA SER A 144 -22.96 68.67 -11.57
C SER A 144 -23.43 69.93 -10.88
N SER A 145 -23.05 71.12 -11.40
CA SER A 145 -23.43 72.41 -10.83
C SER A 145 -24.87 72.79 -11.14
N SER A 146 -25.42 72.41 -12.29
CA SER A 146 -26.78 72.71 -12.72
C SER A 146 -27.27 71.67 -13.72
N LEU A 147 -28.45 71.11 -13.48
CA LEU A 147 -29.08 70.09 -14.37
C LEU A 147 -30.48 70.58 -14.74
N ALA A 148 -30.60 71.03 -15.99
CA ALA A 148 -31.89 71.54 -16.50
C ALA A 148 -32.89 70.35 -16.63
N VAL A 149 -34.19 70.74 -16.65
CA VAL A 149 -35.27 69.75 -16.85
C VAL A 149 -35.07 68.97 -18.14
N GLY A 150 -35.22 67.66 -18.07
CA GLY A 150 -35.00 66.70 -19.17
C GLY A 150 -33.54 66.50 -19.58
N SER A 151 -32.57 67.11 -18.90
CA SER A 151 -31.14 66.93 -19.16
C SER A 151 -30.56 65.81 -18.30
N ALA A 152 -29.46 65.25 -18.73
CA ALA A 152 -28.75 64.18 -18.04
C ALA A 152 -27.27 64.52 -17.80
N ILE A 153 -26.70 63.95 -16.74
CA ILE A 153 -25.28 63.87 -16.45
C ILE A 153 -24.89 62.42 -16.63
N ILE A 154 -23.81 62.14 -17.38
CA ILE A 154 -23.26 60.81 -17.60
C ILE A 154 -21.95 60.70 -16.83
N TYR A 155 -21.89 59.70 -15.95
CA TYR A 155 -20.67 59.31 -15.24
C TYR A 155 -20.17 57.99 -15.80
N GLN A 156 -18.86 57.79 -15.75
CA GLN A 156 -18.20 56.51 -16.07
C GLN A 156 -17.33 56.10 -14.90
N ALA A 157 -17.41 54.81 -14.56
CA ALA A 157 -16.54 54.15 -13.60
C ALA A 157 -16.04 52.83 -14.17
N THR A 158 -14.86 52.37 -13.74
CA THR A 158 -14.31 51.07 -14.16
C THR A 158 -13.91 50.26 -12.95
N PHE A 159 -14.02 48.93 -13.10
CA PHE A 159 -13.54 47.96 -12.13
C PHE A 159 -12.80 46.83 -12.88
N VAL A 160 -11.53 46.57 -12.54
CA VAL A 160 -10.81 45.39 -12.98
C VAL A 160 -11.13 44.25 -12.03
N ILE A 161 -11.61 43.14 -12.57
CA ILE A 161 -12.05 41.99 -11.77
C ILE A 161 -10.83 41.45 -10.99
N THR A 162 -11.00 41.32 -9.68
CA THR A 162 -9.99 40.87 -8.74
C THR A 162 -10.32 39.45 -8.22
N GLN A 163 -9.33 38.73 -7.65
CA GLN A 163 -9.54 37.38 -7.11
C GLN A 163 -10.72 37.30 -6.11
N PRO A 164 -10.90 38.25 -5.16
CA PRO A 164 -12.09 38.24 -4.30
C PRO A 164 -13.41 38.26 -5.04
N ALA A 165 -13.48 38.98 -6.18
CA ALA A 165 -14.69 39.02 -6.99
C ALA A 165 -14.93 37.68 -7.70
N VAL A 166 -13.88 37.03 -8.24
CA VAL A 166 -13.96 35.70 -8.80
C VAL A 166 -14.39 34.68 -7.74
N ASP A 167 -13.74 34.70 -6.58
CA ASP A 167 -14.05 33.78 -5.46
C ASP A 167 -15.51 33.93 -4.99
N SER A 168 -16.11 35.15 -5.08
CA SER A 168 -17.51 35.39 -4.70
C SER A 168 -18.52 35.02 -5.79
N GLY A 169 -18.10 34.94 -7.06
CA GLY A 169 -18.94 34.62 -8.20
C GLY A 169 -19.72 35.74 -8.81
N SER A 170 -19.65 36.97 -8.27
CA SER A 170 -20.26 38.16 -8.88
C SER A 170 -19.78 39.49 -8.29
N VAL A 171 -19.98 40.56 -9.05
CA VAL A 171 -19.79 41.94 -8.63
C VAL A 171 -21.14 42.64 -8.65
N ILE A 172 -21.45 43.35 -7.57
CA ILE A 172 -22.70 44.06 -7.35
C ILE A 172 -22.39 45.53 -7.20
N ASN A 173 -23.00 46.40 -8.04
CA ASN A 173 -22.76 47.82 -7.99
C ASN A 173 -24.07 48.60 -7.93
N ILE A 174 -24.18 49.50 -6.96
CA ILE A 174 -25.32 50.41 -6.78
C ILE A 174 -24.84 51.84 -6.65
N ALA A 175 -25.52 52.79 -7.35
CA ALA A 175 -25.22 54.19 -7.26
C ALA A 175 -26.40 54.95 -6.63
N ASN A 176 -26.09 55.98 -5.84
CA ASN A 176 -27.08 56.88 -5.29
C ASN A 176 -26.77 58.31 -5.73
N VAL A 177 -27.78 59.03 -6.18
CA VAL A 177 -27.68 60.45 -6.52
C VAL A 177 -28.49 61.29 -5.55
N THR A 178 -27.94 62.45 -5.14
CA THR A 178 -28.66 63.47 -4.42
C THR A 178 -28.50 64.80 -5.18
N ALA A 179 -29.56 65.65 -5.16
CA ALA A 179 -29.54 66.93 -5.78
C ALA A 179 -30.34 67.96 -4.95
N SER A 180 -30.05 69.24 -5.16
CA SER A 180 -30.76 70.32 -4.56
C SER A 180 -31.71 70.94 -5.57
N SER A 181 -32.99 71.17 -5.18
CA SER A 181 -33.93 71.97 -5.93
C SER A 181 -33.95 73.40 -5.38
N PRO A 182 -34.57 74.38 -6.07
CA PRO A 182 -34.76 75.73 -5.55
C PRO A 182 -35.51 75.76 -4.23
N SER A 183 -36.28 74.75 -3.89
CA SER A 183 -37.07 74.64 -2.66
C SER A 183 -36.34 74.05 -1.47
N GLY A 184 -35.15 73.49 -1.65
CA GLY A 184 -34.37 72.83 -0.59
C GLY A 184 -33.02 72.27 -1.04
N SER A 185 -32.14 72.14 -0.08
CA SER A 185 -30.82 71.53 -0.31
C SER A 185 -30.89 70.01 -0.13
N ASP A 186 -30.26 69.26 -1.05
CA ASP A 186 -30.20 67.80 -1.04
C ASP A 186 -31.57 67.12 -0.82
N ASN A 187 -32.62 67.72 -1.35
CA ASN A 187 -34.01 67.32 -1.13
C ASN A 187 -34.57 66.40 -2.24
N VAL A 188 -33.74 66.02 -3.19
CA VAL A 188 -34.11 65.15 -4.29
C VAL A 188 -33.05 64.02 -4.34
N SER A 189 -33.48 62.78 -4.39
CA SER A 189 -32.57 61.63 -4.44
C SER A 189 -33.19 60.45 -5.20
N ASP A 190 -32.33 59.60 -5.71
CA ASP A 190 -32.70 58.33 -6.36
C ASP A 190 -31.60 57.32 -6.24
N THR A 191 -31.97 56.02 -6.29
CA THR A 191 -31.06 54.86 -6.30
C THR A 191 -31.06 54.26 -7.72
N SER A 192 -29.93 53.84 -8.21
CA SER A 192 -29.79 53.39 -9.58
C SER A 192 -30.61 52.13 -9.91
N ASP A 193 -31.33 52.21 -11.03
CA ASP A 193 -31.96 51.07 -11.69
C ASP A 193 -31.01 50.43 -12.67
N ASP A 194 -31.00 49.11 -12.76
CA ASP A 194 -30.40 48.35 -13.89
C ASP A 194 -31.42 48.29 -15.05
N PRO A 195 -31.17 48.98 -16.17
CA PRO A 195 -32.13 49.02 -17.28
C PRO A 195 -32.32 47.67 -17.97
N SER A 196 -31.53 46.67 -17.66
CA SER A 196 -31.68 45.30 -18.18
C SER A 196 -32.71 44.48 -17.42
N THR A 197 -33.15 44.93 -16.24
CA THR A 197 -34.17 44.30 -15.43
C THR A 197 -35.49 45.09 -15.48
N GLY A 198 -36.52 44.63 -14.84
CA GLY A 198 -37.80 45.35 -14.70
C GLY A 198 -38.08 45.77 -13.26
N ALA A 199 -37.12 45.70 -12.38
CA ALA A 199 -37.24 46.09 -10.98
C ALA A 199 -36.78 47.54 -10.81
N ALA A 200 -37.38 48.25 -9.87
CA ALA A 200 -36.98 49.62 -9.51
C ALA A 200 -35.93 49.57 -8.40
N ASP A 201 -34.99 50.53 -8.41
CA ASP A 201 -33.93 50.69 -7.40
C ASP A 201 -33.05 49.43 -7.22
N ASP A 202 -32.83 48.65 -8.27
CA ASP A 202 -32.08 47.42 -8.22
C ASP A 202 -30.59 47.61 -8.58
N PRO A 203 -29.69 46.79 -7.98
CA PRO A 203 -28.26 46.88 -8.26
C PRO A 203 -27.91 46.30 -9.63
N THR A 204 -26.91 46.87 -10.28
CA THR A 204 -26.30 46.28 -11.48
C THR A 204 -25.37 45.12 -11.08
N VAL A 205 -25.69 43.89 -11.52
CA VAL A 205 -24.98 42.68 -11.18
C VAL A 205 -24.22 42.12 -12.41
N VAL A 206 -22.92 41.84 -12.23
CA VAL A 206 -22.11 41.12 -13.22
C VAL A 206 -21.74 39.78 -12.61
N SER A 207 -22.25 38.69 -13.18
CA SER A 207 -21.89 37.31 -12.79
C SER A 207 -20.55 36.94 -13.35
N ILE A 208 -19.76 36.23 -12.53
CA ILE A 208 -18.44 35.71 -12.89
C ILE A 208 -18.55 34.17 -12.88
N THR A 209 -18.16 33.54 -13.98
CA THR A 209 -18.14 32.07 -14.08
C THR A 209 -16.79 31.57 -13.61
N SER A 210 -16.79 30.64 -12.68
CA SER A 210 -15.56 30.00 -12.16
C SER A 210 -15.42 28.56 -12.62
N SER A 211 -14.18 28.12 -12.79
CA SER A 211 -13.77 26.76 -13.18
C SER A 211 -12.75 26.20 -12.19
N PRO A 212 -13.21 25.83 -10.97
CA PRO A 212 -12.32 25.31 -9.95
C PRO A 212 -11.74 23.95 -10.32
N SER A 213 -10.45 23.77 -10.13
CA SER A 213 -9.74 22.52 -10.46
C SER A 213 -8.50 22.36 -9.59
N ILE A 214 -8.13 21.11 -9.30
CA ILE A 214 -6.85 20.75 -8.69
C ILE A 214 -6.17 19.69 -9.52
N ARG A 215 -4.85 19.59 -9.38
CA ARG A 215 -4.03 18.50 -9.93
C ARG A 215 -3.18 17.91 -8.81
N VAL A 216 -3.15 16.58 -8.71
CA VAL A 216 -2.36 15.84 -7.73
C VAL A 216 -1.26 15.07 -8.45
N LEU A 217 -0.02 15.28 -8.05
CA LEU A 217 1.13 14.50 -8.51
C LEU A 217 1.71 13.73 -7.34
N LYS A 218 2.22 12.51 -7.62
CA LYS A 218 2.85 11.68 -6.61
C LYS A 218 4.10 11.01 -7.16
N ALA A 219 5.23 11.30 -6.56
CA ALA A 219 6.52 10.70 -6.88
C ALA A 219 7.01 9.82 -5.74
N VAL A 220 7.89 8.86 -6.05
CA VAL A 220 8.56 8.02 -5.05
C VAL A 220 10.07 8.12 -5.21
N SER A 221 10.77 8.20 -4.09
CA SER A 221 12.21 8.05 -3.99
C SER A 221 12.58 6.96 -2.99
N VAL A 222 13.74 6.33 -3.19
CA VAL A 222 14.20 5.18 -2.41
C VAL A 222 15.44 5.55 -1.62
N THR A 223 15.45 5.19 -0.34
CA THR A 223 16.66 5.18 0.50
C THR A 223 16.99 3.73 0.84
N ASP A 224 18.09 3.24 0.27
CA ASP A 224 18.65 1.90 0.46
C ASP A 224 19.20 1.74 1.90
N ASN A 225 18.89 0.65 2.55
CA ASN A 225 19.37 0.27 3.89
C ASN A 225 20.87 -0.05 3.95
N GLY A 226 21.57 -0.10 2.79
CA GLY A 226 23.00 -0.31 2.65
C GLY A 226 23.39 -1.65 2.01
N ASP A 227 22.43 -2.48 1.62
CA ASP A 227 22.68 -3.77 0.98
C ASP A 227 22.72 -3.70 -0.56
N ARG A 228 22.40 -2.54 -1.14
CA ARG A 228 22.38 -2.24 -2.59
C ARG A 228 21.33 -3.04 -3.38
N LYS A 229 20.30 -3.50 -2.71
CA LYS A 229 19.21 -4.26 -3.29
C LYS A 229 17.88 -3.69 -2.81
N LEU A 230 17.01 -3.30 -3.75
CA LEU A 230 15.68 -2.82 -3.38
C LEU A 230 14.87 -3.96 -2.76
N GLY A 231 14.61 -3.88 -1.45
CA GLY A 231 14.02 -4.96 -0.69
C GLY A 231 13.53 -4.57 0.70
N LYS A 232 13.37 -5.57 1.54
CA LYS A 232 12.90 -5.40 2.92
C LYS A 232 13.84 -4.52 3.74
N GLY A 233 13.27 -3.50 4.38
CA GLY A 233 13.99 -2.56 5.23
C GLY A 233 14.36 -1.26 4.56
N ASP A 234 14.28 -1.16 3.23
CA ASP A 234 14.45 0.09 2.51
C ASP A 234 13.30 1.05 2.78
N ILE A 235 13.56 2.33 2.62
CA ILE A 235 12.57 3.37 2.86
C ILE A 235 12.13 3.97 1.53
N LEU A 236 10.84 3.90 1.26
CA LEU A 236 10.19 4.67 0.21
C LEU A 236 9.71 5.99 0.79
N GLN A 237 10.14 7.09 0.22
CA GLN A 237 9.58 8.41 0.47
C GLN A 237 8.64 8.76 -0.68
N TYR A 238 7.40 9.06 -0.35
CA TYR A 238 6.40 9.57 -1.27
C TYR A 238 6.26 11.07 -1.11
N ASP A 239 6.49 11.80 -2.20
CA ASP A 239 6.30 13.23 -2.31
C ASP A 239 5.00 13.47 -3.10
N ILE A 240 4.02 14.10 -2.45
CA ILE A 240 2.69 14.37 -3.02
C ILE A 240 2.53 15.88 -3.15
N SER A 241 2.30 16.37 -4.37
CA SER A 241 2.07 17.78 -4.65
C SER A 241 0.65 18.00 -5.13
N ILE A 242 -0.07 18.94 -4.52
CA ILE A 242 -1.41 19.37 -4.95
C ILE A 242 -1.30 20.78 -5.48
N GLU A 243 -1.65 21.00 -6.74
CA GLU A 243 -1.67 22.30 -7.42
C GLU A 243 -3.10 22.75 -7.65
N ASN A 244 -3.40 24.02 -7.36
CA ASN A 244 -4.63 24.65 -7.79
C ASN A 244 -4.52 25.07 -9.26
N THR A 245 -5.12 24.31 -10.14
CA THR A 245 -5.13 24.55 -11.58
C THR A 245 -6.37 25.28 -12.04
N GLY A 246 -7.28 25.61 -11.11
CA GLY A 246 -8.49 26.37 -11.36
C GLY A 246 -8.27 27.88 -11.18
N ASP A 247 -9.37 28.61 -11.17
CA ASP A 247 -9.44 30.07 -11.14
C ASP A 247 -9.94 30.66 -9.80
N VAL A 248 -10.25 29.82 -8.81
CA VAL A 248 -10.71 30.25 -7.48
C VAL A 248 -9.75 29.81 -6.38
N THR A 249 -9.71 30.58 -5.30
CA THR A 249 -9.00 30.20 -4.09
C THR A 249 -9.69 29.00 -3.42
N LEU A 250 -8.95 27.92 -3.19
CA LEU A 250 -9.47 26.70 -2.56
C LEU A 250 -9.20 26.68 -1.07
N LYS A 251 -10.10 26.05 -0.32
CA LYS A 251 -10.00 25.89 1.15
C LYS A 251 -10.18 24.44 1.56
N SER A 252 -9.89 24.15 2.83
CA SER A 252 -9.98 22.79 3.39
C SER A 252 -9.26 21.75 2.52
N VAL A 253 -8.09 22.14 1.97
CA VAL A 253 -7.27 21.22 1.16
C VAL A 253 -6.77 20.08 2.03
N THR A 254 -7.10 18.87 1.62
CA THR A 254 -6.74 17.63 2.31
C THR A 254 -6.23 16.61 1.31
N VAL A 255 -5.42 15.67 1.81
CA VAL A 255 -4.93 14.52 1.03
C VAL A 255 -5.19 13.24 1.81
N THR A 256 -5.66 12.23 1.11
CA THR A 256 -5.74 10.84 1.60
C THR A 256 -4.81 9.98 0.76
N ASP A 257 -4.19 8.97 1.40
CA ASP A 257 -3.24 8.07 0.77
C ASP A 257 -3.67 6.63 0.94
N THR A 258 -3.61 5.86 -0.14
CA THR A 258 -3.95 4.45 -0.14
C THR A 258 -2.77 3.65 -0.65
N LEU A 259 -2.17 2.87 0.25
CA LEU A 259 -1.03 2.00 -0.03
C LEU A 259 -1.49 0.54 -0.04
N THR A 260 -1.20 -0.18 -1.11
CA THR A 260 -1.49 -1.61 -1.24
C THR A 260 -0.28 -2.38 -1.75
N ASP A 261 -0.24 -3.68 -1.46
CA ASP A 261 0.69 -4.61 -2.08
C ASP A 261 0.22 -5.02 -3.49
N GLY A 262 1.04 -5.80 -4.19
CA GLY A 262 0.73 -6.30 -5.54
C GLY A 262 -0.51 -7.21 -5.63
N ASN A 263 -1.01 -7.70 -4.49
CA ASN A 263 -2.23 -8.49 -4.39
C ASN A 263 -3.44 -7.65 -3.94
N SER A 264 -3.31 -6.32 -3.95
CA SER A 264 -4.33 -5.37 -3.51
C SER A 264 -4.68 -5.43 -2.01
N SER A 265 -3.82 -6.02 -1.18
CA SER A 265 -3.99 -6.01 0.27
C SER A 265 -3.47 -4.69 0.84
N THR A 266 -4.24 -4.09 1.74
CA THR A 266 -3.91 -2.78 2.31
C THR A 266 -2.65 -2.84 3.18
N MET A 267 -1.79 -1.84 3.01
CA MET A 267 -0.65 -1.54 3.87
C MET A 267 -0.78 -0.12 4.44
N ASN A 268 -0.02 0.19 5.47
CA ASN A 268 -0.02 1.52 6.07
C ASN A 268 1.35 2.16 5.90
N LEU A 269 1.37 3.47 5.65
CA LEU A 269 2.61 4.23 5.75
C LEU A 269 3.24 4.05 7.13
N SER A 270 4.55 3.96 7.19
CA SER A 270 5.32 3.83 8.43
C SER A 270 5.27 5.11 9.27
N SER A 271 5.08 6.26 8.61
CA SER A 271 4.69 7.53 9.21
C SER A 271 3.44 8.04 8.49
N GLY A 272 2.56 8.75 9.16
CA GLY A 272 1.45 9.43 8.47
C GLY A 272 1.96 10.45 7.44
N LEU A 273 1.06 10.96 6.60
CA LEU A 273 1.36 12.10 5.75
C LEU A 273 1.53 13.36 6.59
N TYR A 274 2.55 14.16 6.31
CA TYR A 274 2.72 15.49 6.87
C TYR A 274 2.77 16.56 5.80
N TYR A 275 2.19 17.71 6.14
CA TYR A 275 2.31 18.92 5.37
C TYR A 275 3.76 19.40 5.37
N ALA A 276 4.35 19.53 4.18
CA ALA A 276 5.73 19.96 4.02
C ALA A 276 5.86 21.46 3.75
N GLY A 277 4.78 22.10 3.26
CA GLY A 277 4.74 23.52 2.97
C GLY A 277 3.95 23.85 1.72
N SER A 278 3.87 25.15 1.40
CA SER A 278 3.37 25.63 0.12
C SER A 278 4.40 26.58 -0.52
N ASP A 279 4.41 26.67 -1.85
CA ASP A 279 5.37 27.49 -2.59
C ASP A 279 5.05 28.99 -2.53
N ALA A 280 3.79 29.39 -2.31
CA ALA A 280 3.37 30.78 -2.13
C ALA A 280 3.10 31.17 -0.66
N GLY A 281 3.34 30.25 0.31
CA GLY A 281 3.27 30.52 1.73
C GLY A 281 1.85 30.59 2.32
N SER A 282 0.84 30.04 1.66
CA SER A 282 -0.49 29.90 2.23
C SER A 282 -0.47 28.94 3.43
N PRO A 283 -1.32 29.17 4.43
CA PRO A 283 -1.45 28.26 5.57
C PRO A 283 -2.01 26.93 5.11
N GLN A 284 -1.70 25.87 5.87
CA GLN A 284 -2.24 24.53 5.60
C GLN A 284 -3.78 24.60 5.47
N GLY A 285 -4.29 24.01 4.40
CA GLY A 285 -5.72 23.98 4.10
C GLY A 285 -6.22 25.12 3.21
N GLU A 286 -5.35 26.04 2.78
CA GLU A 286 -5.66 27.07 1.78
C GLU A 286 -4.72 26.92 0.58
N LEU A 287 -5.24 27.13 -0.65
CA LEU A 287 -4.49 27.02 -1.88
C LEU A 287 -4.96 28.07 -2.88
N LYS A 288 -4.14 29.09 -3.11
CA LYS A 288 -4.40 30.16 -4.07
C LYS A 288 -4.28 29.62 -5.50
N VAL A 289 -4.81 30.34 -6.44
CA VAL A 289 -4.70 30.04 -7.88
C VAL A 289 -3.23 29.91 -8.27
N GLY A 290 -2.87 28.78 -8.94
CA GLY A 290 -1.52 28.46 -9.36
C GLY A 290 -0.56 28.02 -8.26
N GLU A 291 -0.98 28.02 -7.00
CA GLU A 291 -0.16 27.60 -5.86
C GLU A 291 -0.09 26.08 -5.73
N LYS A 292 1.02 25.59 -5.19
CA LYS A 292 1.27 24.19 -4.87
C LYS A 292 1.48 24.00 -3.39
N VAL A 293 0.96 22.88 -2.88
CA VAL A 293 1.20 22.40 -1.53
C VAL A 293 1.76 20.99 -1.56
N ASP A 294 2.78 20.74 -0.75
CA ASP A 294 3.47 19.45 -0.70
C ASP A 294 3.20 18.71 0.61
N TYR A 295 3.05 17.39 0.48
CA TYR A 295 2.96 16.44 1.58
C TYR A 295 3.99 15.32 1.38
N ILE A 296 4.50 14.80 2.50
CA ILE A 296 5.50 13.73 2.50
C ILE A 296 5.02 12.57 3.35
N GLY A 297 5.20 11.35 2.86
CA GLY A 297 4.92 10.11 3.59
C GLY A 297 6.07 9.12 3.44
N PHE A 298 6.28 8.25 4.45
CA PHE A 298 7.31 7.21 4.38
C PHE A 298 6.71 5.82 4.57
N PHE A 299 7.26 4.86 3.82
CA PHE A 299 6.98 3.45 3.99
C PHE A 299 8.28 2.66 4.06
N ILE A 300 8.44 1.86 5.12
CA ILE A 300 9.54 0.90 5.23
C ILE A 300 9.07 -0.40 4.60
N ILE A 301 9.76 -0.86 3.56
CA ILE A 301 9.39 -2.09 2.85
C ILE A 301 9.38 -3.26 3.84
N ASN A 302 8.23 -3.87 3.99
CA ASN A 302 7.99 -5.01 4.87
C ASN A 302 7.92 -6.34 4.09
N GLN A 303 7.80 -7.45 4.80
CA GLN A 303 7.75 -8.78 4.17
C GLN A 303 6.53 -8.96 3.26
N GLN A 304 5.38 -8.38 3.61
CA GLN A 304 4.17 -8.44 2.78
C GLN A 304 4.41 -7.83 1.38
N ALA A 305 5.10 -6.69 1.32
CA ALA A 305 5.46 -6.04 0.06
C ALA A 305 6.43 -6.90 -0.76
N VAL A 306 7.43 -7.51 -0.11
CA VAL A 306 8.39 -8.42 -0.76
C VAL A 306 7.68 -9.66 -1.30
N ASP A 307 6.80 -10.26 -0.53
CA ASP A 307 6.05 -11.46 -0.94
C ASP A 307 5.13 -11.18 -2.13
N SER A 308 4.56 -9.98 -2.24
CA SER A 308 3.71 -9.56 -3.36
C SER A 308 4.49 -9.00 -4.56
N GLN A 309 5.79 -8.73 -4.43
CA GLN A 309 6.71 -8.21 -5.45
C GLN A 309 6.43 -6.80 -5.94
N SER A 310 5.44 -6.12 -5.40
CA SER A 310 5.15 -4.73 -5.77
C SER A 310 4.41 -3.97 -4.67
N ILE A 311 4.57 -2.65 -4.72
CA ILE A 311 3.91 -1.70 -3.85
C ILE A 311 3.21 -0.70 -4.76
N ILE A 312 1.93 -0.48 -4.52
CA ILE A 312 1.06 0.38 -5.30
C ILE A 312 0.54 1.48 -4.38
N ASN A 313 0.79 2.72 -4.72
CA ASN A 313 0.38 3.85 -3.89
C ASN A 313 -0.40 4.90 -4.70
N VAL A 314 -1.57 5.31 -4.18
CA VAL A 314 -2.47 6.30 -4.78
C VAL A 314 -2.80 7.35 -3.74
N ALA A 315 -2.65 8.62 -4.09
CA ALA A 315 -3.14 9.73 -3.27
C ALA A 315 -4.38 10.36 -3.90
N THR A 316 -5.29 10.87 -3.09
CA THR A 316 -6.44 11.65 -3.53
C THR A 316 -6.44 12.98 -2.80
N GLY A 317 -6.33 14.06 -3.57
CA GLY A 317 -6.50 15.42 -3.08
C GLY A 317 -7.96 15.84 -3.11
N THR A 318 -8.38 16.61 -2.13
CA THR A 318 -9.74 17.17 -2.03
C THR A 318 -9.69 18.59 -1.51
N ALA A 319 -10.46 19.49 -2.09
CA ALA A 319 -10.56 20.86 -1.62
C ALA A 319 -11.99 21.39 -1.77
N THR A 320 -12.34 22.42 -0.99
CA THR A 320 -13.63 23.10 -1.09
C THR A 320 -13.49 24.42 -1.85
N THR A 321 -14.44 24.70 -2.73
CA THR A 321 -14.54 25.98 -3.46
C THR A 321 -15.21 27.03 -2.58
N PRO A 322 -15.04 28.34 -2.87
CA PRO A 322 -15.72 29.40 -2.15
C PRO A 322 -17.25 29.27 -2.19
N GLY A 323 -17.83 28.76 -3.25
CA GLY A 323 -19.27 28.49 -3.40
C GLY A 323 -19.77 27.25 -2.65
N GLY A 324 -18.90 26.55 -1.85
CA GLY A 324 -19.24 25.35 -1.08
C GLY A 324 -19.23 24.05 -1.86
N GLY A 325 -18.84 24.07 -3.12
CA GLY A 325 -18.57 22.87 -3.93
C GLY A 325 -17.28 22.17 -3.52
N THR A 326 -17.06 20.96 -4.03
CA THR A 326 -15.84 20.16 -3.79
C THR A 326 -15.16 19.84 -5.11
N VAL A 327 -13.85 19.99 -5.16
CA VAL A 327 -12.99 19.50 -6.24
C VAL A 327 -12.10 18.38 -5.71
N THR A 328 -11.90 17.36 -6.54
CA THR A 328 -11.07 16.18 -6.21
C THR A 328 -10.24 15.78 -7.40
N ASP A 329 -9.06 15.24 -7.11
CA ASP A 329 -8.21 14.63 -8.13
C ASP A 329 -7.42 13.47 -7.54
N THR A 330 -7.13 12.48 -8.37
CA THR A 330 -6.33 11.31 -8.01
C THR A 330 -4.92 11.48 -8.58
N SER A 331 -3.92 11.10 -7.81
CA SER A 331 -2.53 11.34 -8.16
C SER A 331 -2.10 10.69 -9.46
N ASP A 332 -1.35 11.44 -10.26
CA ASP A 332 -0.58 10.97 -11.40
C ASP A 332 0.85 10.63 -10.98
N ASP A 333 1.43 9.57 -11.52
CA ASP A 333 2.87 9.34 -11.46
C ASP A 333 3.56 10.23 -12.52
N PRO A 334 4.42 11.18 -12.13
CA PRO A 334 5.06 12.09 -13.08
C PRO A 334 6.01 11.41 -14.07
N ASN A 335 6.34 10.12 -13.86
CA ASN A 335 7.19 9.34 -14.74
C ASN A 335 6.43 8.62 -15.86
N THR A 336 5.11 8.67 -15.83
CA THR A 336 4.24 8.10 -16.86
C THR A 336 3.51 9.20 -17.63
N GLY A 337 2.79 8.85 -18.67
CA GLY A 337 1.94 9.79 -19.41
C GLY A 337 0.45 9.50 -19.25
N THR A 338 0.09 8.66 -18.30
CA THR A 338 -1.28 8.21 -18.08
C THR A 338 -1.90 9.01 -16.94
N PRO A 339 -3.05 9.68 -17.13
CA PRO A 339 -3.74 10.39 -16.05
C PRO A 339 -4.29 9.44 -14.98
N ASN A 340 -4.27 9.87 -13.73
CA ASN A 340 -4.82 9.16 -12.57
C ASN A 340 -4.22 7.76 -12.38
N ASP A 341 -2.95 7.59 -12.67
CA ASP A 341 -2.27 6.31 -12.52
C ASP A 341 -1.53 6.21 -11.17
N PRO A 342 -1.45 4.99 -10.60
CA PRO A 342 -0.77 4.78 -9.33
C PRO A 342 0.74 4.87 -9.46
N THR A 343 1.40 5.35 -8.41
CA THR A 343 2.85 5.23 -8.26
C THR A 343 3.20 3.80 -7.85
N ILE A 344 3.89 3.05 -8.74
CA ILE A 344 4.22 1.64 -8.55
C ILE A 344 5.71 1.46 -8.30
N THR A 345 6.05 0.74 -7.22
CA THR A 345 7.40 0.28 -6.93
C THR A 345 7.46 -1.23 -7.09
N THR A 346 8.21 -1.72 -8.09
CA THR A 346 8.41 -3.16 -8.33
C THR A 346 9.66 -3.65 -7.60
N LEU A 347 9.56 -4.79 -6.91
CA LEU A 347 10.64 -5.43 -6.18
C LEU A 347 11.18 -6.62 -6.97
N THR A 348 12.51 -6.72 -7.09
CA THR A 348 13.16 -7.91 -7.65
C THR A 348 13.50 -8.84 -6.51
N VAL A 349 12.87 -10.00 -6.48
CA VAL A 349 12.99 -10.97 -5.39
C VAL A 349 13.51 -12.32 -5.88
N THR A 350 14.13 -13.07 -4.98
CA THR A 350 14.57 -14.45 -5.21
C THR A 350 13.86 -15.38 -4.23
N SER A 351 13.51 -16.58 -4.68
CA SER A 351 12.98 -17.64 -3.83
C SER A 351 13.94 -18.81 -3.88
N SER A 352 14.50 -19.18 -2.76
CA SER A 352 15.44 -20.30 -2.68
C SER A 352 15.36 -20.98 -1.31
N ILE A 353 15.68 -22.27 -1.30
CA ILE A 353 15.73 -23.13 -0.12
C ILE A 353 17.06 -23.84 -0.11
N GLU A 354 17.61 -24.12 1.05
CA GLU A 354 18.84 -24.88 1.24
C GLU A 354 18.58 -25.99 2.25
N VAL A 355 19.07 -27.21 1.96
CA VAL A 355 18.91 -28.38 2.81
C VAL A 355 20.26 -28.90 3.21
N THR A 356 20.52 -28.98 4.51
CA THR A 356 21.71 -29.61 5.06
C THR A 356 21.32 -30.85 5.83
N LYS A 357 22.04 -31.98 5.64
CA LYS A 357 21.78 -33.24 6.32
C LYS A 357 23.04 -33.74 6.99
N THR A 358 22.99 -33.93 8.28
CA THR A 358 24.11 -34.47 9.07
C THR A 358 23.73 -35.80 9.70
N VAL A 359 24.74 -36.57 10.11
CA VAL A 359 24.55 -37.91 10.64
C VAL A 359 25.35 -38.17 11.93
N SER A 360 24.78 -38.96 12.80
CA SER A 360 25.49 -39.61 13.91
C SER A 360 25.10 -41.09 14.03
N VAL A 361 26.02 -41.89 14.48
CA VAL A 361 25.80 -43.35 14.66
C VAL A 361 25.93 -43.69 16.14
N THR A 362 25.05 -44.55 16.62
CA THR A 362 25.13 -45.12 17.96
C THR A 362 25.36 -46.61 17.85
N ASP A 363 26.51 -47.09 18.34
CA ASP A 363 26.81 -48.48 18.51
C ASP A 363 25.93 -49.05 19.64
N THR A 364 24.86 -49.77 19.24
CA THR A 364 23.86 -50.29 20.19
C THR A 364 24.17 -51.68 20.69
N ASN A 365 25.02 -52.44 19.98
CA ASN A 365 25.44 -53.77 20.34
C ASN A 365 26.78 -53.79 21.12
N GLY A 366 27.55 -52.67 21.10
CA GLY A 366 28.80 -52.50 21.83
C GLY A 366 29.99 -53.24 21.22
N ASP A 367 29.95 -53.56 19.94
CA ASP A 367 31.01 -54.31 19.27
C ASP A 367 32.17 -53.43 18.75
N GLY A 368 32.01 -52.08 18.85
CA GLY A 368 33.00 -51.08 18.48
C GLY A 368 33.10 -50.80 16.98
N VAL A 369 32.21 -51.36 16.16
CA VAL A 369 32.14 -51.13 14.72
C VAL A 369 30.74 -50.74 14.28
N THR A 370 30.64 -49.91 13.25
CA THR A 370 29.33 -49.58 12.68
C THR A 370 28.82 -50.75 11.84
N GLY A 371 27.74 -51.39 12.27
CA GLY A 371 27.24 -52.61 11.68
C GLY A 371 25.77 -52.91 11.91
N ALA A 372 25.37 -54.18 11.75
CA ALA A 372 24.00 -54.59 11.96
C ALA A 372 23.52 -54.30 13.41
N ASN A 373 22.28 -53.83 13.55
CA ASN A 373 21.61 -53.41 14.78
C ASN A 373 22.06 -52.07 15.35
N ASP A 374 22.99 -51.34 14.75
CA ASP A 374 23.30 -49.97 15.16
C ASP A 374 22.26 -48.99 14.64
N LEU A 375 22.12 -47.89 15.35
CA LEU A 375 21.18 -46.82 15.00
C LEU A 375 21.91 -45.67 14.34
N ILE A 376 21.41 -45.29 13.17
CA ILE A 376 21.82 -44.08 12.46
C ILE A 376 20.77 -43.00 12.74
N TYR A 377 21.22 -41.85 13.22
CA TYR A 377 20.40 -40.65 13.44
C TYR A 377 20.78 -39.60 12.41
N TYR A 378 19.80 -39.13 11.63
CA TYR A 378 19.94 -38.03 10.69
C TYR A 378 19.29 -36.81 11.27
N THR A 379 19.99 -35.66 11.18
CA THR A 379 19.46 -34.33 11.42
C THR A 379 19.41 -33.59 10.09
N ILE A 380 18.23 -33.11 9.72
CA ILE A 380 17.98 -32.39 8.46
C ILE A 380 17.57 -30.98 8.79
N VAL A 381 18.30 -30.00 8.28
CA VAL A 381 18.00 -28.57 8.45
C VAL A 381 17.59 -28.02 7.10
N VAL A 382 16.42 -27.41 7.06
CA VAL A 382 15.85 -26.73 5.89
C VAL A 382 15.90 -25.25 6.17
N LYS A 383 16.58 -24.46 5.34
CA LYS A 383 16.73 -23.02 5.45
C LYS A 383 16.14 -22.31 4.24
N ASN A 384 15.33 -21.27 4.48
CA ASN A 384 14.93 -20.35 3.43
C ASN A 384 16.07 -19.35 3.18
N THR A 385 16.74 -19.45 2.05
CA THR A 385 17.84 -18.58 1.65
C THR A 385 17.39 -17.46 0.69
N GLY A 386 16.09 -17.44 0.34
CA GLY A 386 15.49 -16.43 -0.52
C GLY A 386 14.95 -15.21 0.23
N ASP A 387 14.39 -14.27 -0.53
CA ASP A 387 13.81 -13.02 -0.03
C ASP A 387 12.33 -13.17 0.36
N GLN A 388 11.66 -14.19 -0.20
CA GLN A 388 10.22 -14.39 -0.03
C GLN A 388 9.92 -15.44 1.05
N THR A 389 8.75 -15.31 1.67
CA THR A 389 8.21 -16.34 2.57
C THR A 389 7.90 -17.61 1.78
N LEU A 390 8.45 -18.73 2.20
CA LEU A 390 8.15 -20.04 1.62
C LEU A 390 7.03 -20.72 2.41
N THR A 391 6.17 -21.45 1.69
CA THR A 391 5.05 -22.22 2.26
C THR A 391 4.99 -23.62 1.69
N GLY A 392 4.24 -24.52 2.34
CA GLY A 392 4.08 -25.88 1.85
C GLY A 392 5.39 -26.67 1.84
N ILE A 393 6.33 -26.39 2.75
CA ILE A 393 7.60 -27.11 2.84
C ILE A 393 7.31 -28.57 3.12
N THR A 394 7.79 -29.46 2.24
CA THR A 394 7.72 -30.91 2.37
C THR A 394 9.08 -31.54 2.17
N LEU A 395 9.33 -32.66 2.85
CA LEU A 395 10.56 -33.43 2.75
C LEU A 395 10.29 -34.83 2.20
N THR A 396 11.14 -35.29 1.28
CA THR A 396 11.27 -36.68 0.89
C THR A 396 12.67 -37.17 1.22
N ASP A 397 12.78 -38.41 1.67
CA ASP A 397 14.05 -39.02 2.09
C ASP A 397 14.33 -40.27 1.25
N GLN A 398 15.55 -40.40 0.77
CA GLN A 398 15.99 -41.51 -0.06
C GLN A 398 17.19 -42.20 0.56
N LEU A 399 16.91 -43.23 1.35
CA LEU A 399 17.92 -44.06 2.00
C LEU A 399 18.24 -45.28 1.14
N ARG A 400 19.52 -45.55 0.92
CA ARG A 400 20.01 -46.67 0.09
C ARG A 400 21.21 -47.35 0.74
N ASP A 401 21.37 -48.65 0.48
CA ASP A 401 22.62 -49.38 0.79
C ASP A 401 23.72 -49.12 -0.26
N GLY A 402 24.91 -49.63 -0.02
CA GLY A 402 26.06 -49.50 -0.90
C GLY A 402 25.90 -50.12 -2.28
N ASN A 403 24.90 -50.96 -2.50
CA ASN A 403 24.51 -51.54 -3.78
C ASN A 403 23.40 -50.76 -4.47
N GLY A 404 22.94 -49.65 -3.87
CA GLY A 404 21.88 -48.79 -4.40
C GLY A 404 20.46 -49.30 -4.12
N GLN A 405 20.28 -50.35 -3.32
CA GLN A 405 18.95 -50.83 -2.92
C GLN A 405 18.29 -49.85 -1.94
N ALA A 406 16.99 -49.57 -2.15
CA ALA A 406 16.23 -48.71 -1.27
C ALA A 406 16.06 -49.37 0.11
N LEU A 407 16.27 -48.58 1.14
CA LEU A 407 16.08 -48.95 2.53
C LEU A 407 14.92 -48.13 3.13
N SER A 408 14.31 -48.61 4.20
CA SER A 408 13.21 -47.93 4.89
C SER A 408 13.69 -47.42 6.23
N LEU A 409 13.44 -46.13 6.50
CA LEU A 409 13.69 -45.55 7.81
C LEU A 409 12.88 -46.28 8.91
N LEU A 410 13.44 -46.39 10.09
CA LEU A 410 12.72 -46.82 11.28
C LEU A 410 11.71 -45.75 11.73
N ASN A 411 12.10 -44.47 11.60
CA ASN A 411 11.24 -43.31 11.90
C ASN A 411 11.68 -42.09 11.09
N GLY A 412 10.70 -41.22 10.72
CA GLY A 412 10.94 -39.94 10.07
C GLY A 412 10.98 -39.93 8.53
N PRO A 413 11.33 -38.79 7.88
CA PRO A 413 11.68 -37.52 8.53
C PRO A 413 10.52 -36.94 9.33
N THR A 414 10.80 -36.62 10.59
CA THR A 414 9.82 -36.06 11.53
C THR A 414 10.29 -34.68 11.93
N TYR A 415 9.38 -33.70 11.85
CA TYR A 415 9.63 -32.36 12.36
C TYR A 415 9.89 -32.39 13.87
N ASP A 416 10.85 -31.59 14.35
CA ASP A 416 11.27 -31.61 15.75
C ASP A 416 10.20 -31.07 16.73
N GLY A 417 9.10 -30.54 16.21
CA GLY A 417 7.98 -30.02 16.99
C GLY A 417 8.20 -28.60 17.54
N LEU A 418 9.35 -28.00 17.27
CA LEU A 418 9.65 -26.61 17.62
C LEU A 418 9.25 -25.69 16.48
N ASN A 419 8.89 -24.44 16.77
CA ASN A 419 8.74 -23.44 15.71
C ASN A 419 10.08 -23.19 15.04
N GLY A 420 10.04 -22.75 13.78
CA GLY A 420 11.24 -22.33 13.06
C GLY A 420 12.06 -21.29 13.83
N SER A 421 13.30 -21.10 13.46
CA SER A 421 14.24 -20.22 14.19
C SER A 421 13.76 -18.77 14.31
N LYS A 422 12.79 -18.35 13.50
CA LYS A 422 12.11 -17.02 13.56
C LYS A 422 10.64 -17.14 14.04
N GLY A 423 10.19 -18.32 14.42
CA GLY A 423 8.88 -18.54 15.04
C GLY A 423 7.77 -19.03 14.13
N SER A 424 8.06 -19.32 12.85
CA SER A 424 7.05 -19.86 11.93
C SER A 424 6.68 -21.30 12.27
N SER A 425 5.45 -21.66 11.99
CA SER A 425 4.98 -23.04 12.13
C SER A 425 5.56 -23.94 11.05
N GLN A 426 5.53 -25.26 11.27
CA GLN A 426 5.92 -26.26 10.28
C GLN A 426 5.29 -25.97 8.92
N GLY A 427 6.10 -26.07 7.87
CA GLY A 427 5.66 -25.85 6.50
C GLY A 427 5.70 -24.41 6.01
N THR A 428 6.06 -23.45 6.86
CA THR A 428 6.26 -22.03 6.49
C THR A 428 7.62 -21.57 6.97
N ALA A 429 8.43 -20.93 6.12
CA ALA A 429 9.72 -20.37 6.49
C ALA A 429 9.85 -18.94 5.98
N LEU A 430 10.08 -18.01 6.90
CA LEU A 430 10.47 -16.62 6.58
C LEU A 430 11.90 -16.59 6.01
N PRO A 431 12.32 -15.53 5.31
CA PRO A 431 13.71 -15.38 4.87
C PRO A 431 14.71 -15.63 6.00
N ASP A 432 15.79 -16.37 5.73
CA ASP A 432 16.82 -16.84 6.68
C ASP A 432 16.29 -17.69 7.85
N GLU A 433 15.08 -18.21 7.80
CA GLU A 433 14.53 -19.09 8.80
C GLU A 433 14.93 -20.54 8.54
N THR A 434 15.20 -21.28 9.64
CA THR A 434 15.56 -22.70 9.59
C THR A 434 14.51 -23.54 10.30
N HIS A 435 14.25 -24.72 9.73
CA HIS A 435 13.41 -25.78 10.31
C HIS A 435 14.22 -27.06 10.43
N GLN A 436 14.08 -27.77 11.54
CA GLN A 436 14.83 -29.01 11.80
C GLN A 436 13.92 -30.23 11.79
N TYR A 437 14.42 -31.29 11.17
CA TYR A 437 13.77 -32.60 11.09
C TYR A 437 14.78 -33.68 11.52
N THR A 438 14.26 -34.80 12.03
CA THR A 438 15.05 -35.97 12.42
C THR A 438 14.55 -37.21 11.71
N ALA A 439 15.48 -38.12 11.36
CA ALA A 439 15.17 -39.43 10.83
C ALA A 439 16.07 -40.48 11.46
N ILE A 440 15.57 -41.70 11.63
CA ILE A 440 16.29 -42.79 12.30
C ILE A 440 16.24 -44.01 11.40
N TYR A 441 17.39 -44.68 11.25
CA TYR A 441 17.51 -45.95 10.59
C TYR A 441 18.21 -46.97 11.49
N LEU A 442 17.66 -48.18 11.61
CA LEU A 442 18.29 -49.31 12.24
C LEU A 442 19.01 -50.16 11.15
N ILE A 443 20.33 -50.29 11.24
CA ILE A 443 21.11 -51.03 10.24
C ILE A 443 20.66 -52.47 10.22
N SER A 444 20.08 -52.90 9.10
CA SER A 444 19.73 -54.32 8.89
C SER A 444 20.94 -55.17 8.57
N SER A 445 20.86 -56.49 8.82
CA SER A 445 21.93 -57.43 8.47
C SER A 445 22.25 -57.44 6.97
N ALA A 446 21.26 -57.13 6.12
CA ALA A 446 21.48 -57.04 4.67
C ALA A 446 22.28 -55.77 4.32
N ALA A 447 21.90 -54.60 4.89
CA ALA A 447 22.62 -53.35 4.67
C ALA A 447 24.06 -53.41 5.23
N ALA A 448 24.26 -54.10 6.35
CA ALA A 448 25.57 -54.29 6.95
C ALA A 448 26.57 -55.09 6.08
N GLN A 449 26.09 -55.78 5.05
CA GLN A 449 26.95 -56.48 4.08
C GLN A 449 27.48 -55.58 2.97
N THR A 450 27.05 -54.30 2.95
CA THR A 450 27.52 -53.32 1.97
C THR A 450 28.46 -52.32 2.63
N PRO A 451 29.41 -51.71 1.89
CA PRO A 451 30.46 -50.90 2.51
C PRO A 451 29.95 -49.54 3.04
N ARG A 452 28.73 -49.16 2.69
CA ARG A 452 28.15 -47.86 3.12
C ARG A 452 26.62 -47.87 3.09
N ILE A 453 26.05 -46.92 3.76
CA ILE A 453 24.65 -46.54 3.68
C ILE A 453 24.61 -45.04 3.30
N SER A 454 23.91 -44.70 2.22
CA SER A 454 23.81 -43.34 1.67
C SER A 454 22.41 -42.82 1.88
N ASN A 455 22.27 -41.57 2.31
CA ASN A 455 20.97 -40.93 2.51
C ASN A 455 20.94 -39.53 1.91
N ILE A 456 19.89 -39.22 1.16
CA ILE A 456 19.61 -37.89 0.56
C ILE A 456 18.23 -37.44 1.01
N ALA A 457 18.10 -36.19 1.43
CA ALA A 457 16.82 -35.54 1.65
C ALA A 457 16.55 -34.50 0.55
N ILE A 458 15.32 -34.40 0.09
CA ILE A 458 14.90 -33.39 -0.88
C ILE A 458 13.77 -32.59 -0.23
N ALA A 459 13.96 -31.29 -0.11
CA ALA A 459 12.90 -30.37 0.28
C ALA A 459 12.27 -29.71 -0.95
N THR A 460 10.97 -29.53 -0.90
CA THR A 460 10.22 -28.71 -1.87
C THR A 460 9.36 -27.71 -1.13
N ALA A 461 9.19 -26.54 -1.71
CA ALA A 461 8.40 -25.45 -1.15
C ALA A 461 7.73 -24.61 -2.26
N SER A 462 6.79 -23.77 -1.86
CA SER A 462 6.09 -22.84 -2.72
C SER A 462 6.43 -21.40 -2.35
N SER A 463 6.82 -20.60 -3.31
CA SER A 463 6.88 -19.15 -3.17
C SER A 463 5.49 -18.53 -3.37
N PRO A 464 5.25 -17.27 -2.96
CA PRO A 464 3.96 -16.61 -3.11
C PRO A 464 3.45 -16.65 -4.55
N GLY A 465 2.20 -17.09 -4.72
CA GLY A 465 1.55 -17.21 -6.03
C GLY A 465 2.01 -18.37 -6.90
N GLN A 466 2.95 -19.22 -6.45
CA GLN A 466 3.47 -20.37 -7.14
C GLN A 466 3.24 -21.64 -6.31
N SER A 467 3.42 -22.81 -6.91
CA SER A 467 3.28 -24.09 -6.21
C SER A 467 4.48 -24.98 -6.50
N ASN A 468 5.13 -25.48 -5.44
CA ASN A 468 6.28 -26.40 -5.50
C ASN A 468 7.38 -25.97 -6.49
N ASN A 469 7.60 -24.66 -6.59
CA ASN A 469 8.54 -24.06 -7.55
C ASN A 469 9.96 -23.91 -7.00
N VAL A 470 10.17 -24.20 -5.71
CA VAL A 470 11.45 -24.10 -5.02
C VAL A 470 11.80 -25.48 -4.49
N SER A 471 12.98 -25.97 -4.78
CA SER A 471 13.45 -27.27 -4.28
C SER A 471 14.95 -27.28 -4.12
N ASP A 472 15.42 -28.13 -3.22
CA ASP A 472 16.82 -28.36 -2.97
C ASP A 472 17.05 -29.77 -2.49
N THR A 473 18.24 -30.35 -2.82
CA THR A 473 18.71 -31.66 -2.39
C THR A 473 19.75 -31.46 -1.30
N SER A 474 19.74 -32.31 -0.27
CA SER A 474 20.61 -32.11 0.88
C SER A 474 22.10 -32.23 0.55
N ASP A 475 22.85 -31.29 1.09
CA ASP A 475 24.30 -31.34 1.30
C ASP A 475 24.61 -32.03 2.64
N ASN A 476 25.74 -32.73 2.74
CA ASN A 476 26.18 -33.42 3.96
C ASN A 476 26.77 -32.48 5.03
N GLY A 477 26.92 -31.18 4.71
CA GLY A 477 27.49 -30.17 5.61
C GLY A 477 29.00 -30.25 5.79
N ASN A 478 29.71 -30.95 4.88
CA ASN A 478 31.15 -31.14 4.95
C ASN A 478 31.87 -30.62 3.69
N ASP A 479 32.02 -29.33 3.57
CA ASP A 479 32.74 -28.70 2.45
C ASP A 479 34.25 -29.02 2.38
N ILE A 480 34.78 -29.70 3.39
CA ILE A 480 36.22 -30.07 3.46
C ILE A 480 36.58 -31.18 2.45
N ASP A 481 35.62 -31.98 2.02
CA ASP A 481 35.80 -33.03 1.03
C ASP A 481 35.91 -32.50 -0.41
N GLY A 482 35.70 -31.19 -0.62
CA GLY A 482 35.78 -30.49 -1.89
C GLY A 482 34.47 -30.49 -2.68
N ASN A 483 33.38 -30.97 -2.09
CA ASN A 483 32.02 -30.87 -2.61
C ASN A 483 31.26 -29.82 -1.76
N THR A 484 30.76 -28.79 -2.39
CA THR A 484 29.99 -27.68 -1.77
C THR A 484 28.56 -27.63 -2.29
N VAL A 485 28.14 -28.66 -2.98
CA VAL A 485 26.79 -28.80 -3.58
C VAL A 485 26.21 -30.15 -3.22
N ASP A 486 24.96 -30.34 -3.51
CA ASP A 486 24.13 -31.50 -3.21
C ASP A 486 24.89 -32.83 -3.24
N ASP A 487 25.05 -33.44 -2.08
CA ASP A 487 25.68 -34.78 -1.96
C ASP A 487 24.98 -35.64 -0.91
N SER A 488 25.31 -36.94 -0.94
CA SER A 488 24.75 -37.89 0.00
C SER A 488 25.46 -37.84 1.36
N THR A 489 24.68 -37.95 2.41
CA THR A 489 25.19 -38.17 3.76
C THR A 489 25.47 -39.65 3.93
N ASP A 490 26.76 -40.04 3.88
CA ASP A 490 27.20 -41.41 3.87
C ASP A 490 27.67 -41.91 5.26
N VAL A 491 27.28 -43.13 5.58
CA VAL A 491 27.76 -43.85 6.75
C VAL A 491 28.55 -45.05 6.28
N VAL A 492 29.85 -45.11 6.62
CA VAL A 492 30.68 -46.26 6.35
C VAL A 492 30.26 -47.41 7.27
N VAL A 493 29.96 -48.55 6.70
CA VAL A 493 29.63 -49.79 7.40
C VAL A 493 30.84 -50.72 7.37
N SER A 494 31.24 -51.23 8.50
CA SER A 494 32.39 -52.12 8.63
C SER A 494 31.90 -53.54 8.91
N PRO A 495 31.93 -54.46 7.92
CA PRO A 495 31.64 -55.86 8.16
C PRO A 495 32.62 -56.47 9.17
N ASN A 496 32.12 -57.07 10.23
CA ASN A 496 32.88 -57.75 11.28
C ASN A 496 32.33 -59.19 11.44
N PRO A 497 32.64 -60.12 10.49
CA PRO A 497 32.19 -61.48 10.62
C PRO A 497 32.93 -62.19 11.77
N SER A 498 32.20 -62.98 12.53
CA SER A 498 32.75 -63.80 13.60
C SER A 498 31.92 -65.11 13.75
N ILE A 499 32.57 -66.21 14.08
CA ILE A 499 31.92 -67.49 14.26
C ILE A 499 32.47 -68.18 15.50
N GLU A 500 31.60 -68.84 16.26
CA GLU A 500 31.96 -69.64 17.42
C GLU A 500 31.43 -71.06 17.26
N ALA A 501 32.26 -72.02 17.48
CA ALA A 501 31.95 -73.47 17.40
C ALA A 501 32.04 -74.12 18.78
N THR A 502 30.97 -74.75 19.21
CA THR A 502 30.98 -75.56 20.41
C THR A 502 30.60 -77.00 20.10
N LYS A 503 31.15 -77.96 20.84
CA LYS A 503 30.93 -79.40 20.64
C LYS A 503 30.63 -80.05 21.96
N THR A 504 29.59 -80.86 22.01
CA THR A 504 29.22 -81.68 23.17
C THR A 504 29.16 -83.19 22.73
N VAL A 505 29.24 -84.06 23.73
CA VAL A 505 29.22 -85.51 23.51
C VAL A 505 28.17 -86.16 24.41
N ASN A 506 27.49 -87.13 23.85
CA ASN A 506 26.63 -88.07 24.60
C ASN A 506 26.94 -89.49 24.11
N VAL A 507 26.97 -90.51 25.00
CA VAL A 507 27.15 -91.89 24.65
C VAL A 507 25.86 -92.66 24.82
N ILE A 508 25.53 -93.46 23.81
CA ILE A 508 24.43 -94.40 23.88
C ILE A 508 25.04 -95.74 24.19
N ASP A 509 24.84 -96.24 25.43
CA ASP A 509 25.23 -97.53 25.91
C ASP A 509 24.30 -98.57 25.31
N ASN A 510 24.79 -99.20 24.19
CA ASN A 510 23.98 -100.12 23.40
C ASN A 510 23.79 -101.46 24.05
N ASN A 511 24.71 -101.84 24.96
CA ASN A 511 24.69 -103.15 25.66
C ASN A 511 24.15 -103.01 27.13
N SER A 512 23.90 -101.77 27.59
CA SER A 512 23.35 -101.46 28.91
C SER A 512 24.21 -101.95 30.07
N ASN A 513 25.53 -101.92 29.96
CA ASN A 513 26.44 -102.36 31.01
C ASN A 513 26.99 -101.24 31.89
N GLY A 514 26.69 -100.00 31.57
CA GLY A 514 27.08 -98.81 32.34
C GLY A 514 28.51 -98.30 32.07
N SER A 515 29.20 -98.84 31.06
CA SER A 515 30.56 -98.50 30.68
C SER A 515 30.57 -97.99 29.23
N ASN A 516 31.49 -97.11 28.87
CA ASN A 516 31.70 -96.71 27.47
C ASN A 516 32.71 -97.75 26.86
N ASP A 517 32.24 -98.66 26.04
CA ASP A 517 33.05 -99.76 25.52
C ASP A 517 32.76 -100.12 24.03
N PRO A 518 33.45 -101.05 23.42
CA PRO A 518 33.22 -101.38 22.00
C PRO A 518 31.77 -101.77 21.72
N GLY A 519 31.18 -101.15 20.71
CA GLY A 519 29.80 -101.30 20.26
C GLY A 519 28.89 -100.18 20.71
N ASP A 520 29.27 -99.33 21.67
CA ASP A 520 28.50 -98.18 22.07
C ASP A 520 28.64 -97.10 21.02
N THR A 521 27.56 -96.25 20.95
CA THR A 521 27.50 -95.15 19.95
C THR A 521 27.79 -93.85 20.61
N ILE A 522 28.80 -93.13 20.22
CA ILE A 522 29.08 -91.75 20.60
C ILE A 522 28.33 -90.87 19.62
N VAL A 523 27.50 -89.94 20.22
CA VAL A 523 26.79 -88.93 19.47
C VAL A 523 27.40 -87.58 19.81
N TYR A 524 27.92 -86.87 18.85
CA TYR A 524 28.43 -85.52 18.95
C TYR A 524 27.38 -84.57 18.48
N THR A 525 27.09 -83.51 19.29
CA THR A 525 26.30 -82.34 18.91
C THR A 525 27.25 -81.17 18.73
N ILE A 526 27.27 -80.58 17.56
CA ILE A 526 28.07 -79.40 17.22
C ILE A 526 27.11 -78.23 17.06
N THR A 527 27.34 -77.12 17.78
CA THR A 527 26.63 -75.87 17.56
C THR A 527 27.59 -74.84 17.03
N ILE A 528 27.13 -74.13 16.02
CA ILE A 528 27.87 -73.06 15.37
C ILE A 528 27.06 -71.81 15.51
N GLN A 529 27.56 -70.75 16.18
CA GLN A 529 26.92 -69.46 16.36
C GLN A 529 27.62 -68.44 15.49
N ASN A 530 26.82 -67.64 14.78
CA ASN A 530 27.29 -66.37 14.20
C ASN A 530 27.37 -65.32 15.31
N THR A 531 28.57 -64.97 15.73
CA THR A 531 28.84 -63.94 16.76
C THR A 531 29.25 -62.60 16.13
N GLY A 532 29.34 -62.53 14.79
CA GLY A 532 29.64 -61.30 14.06
C GLY A 532 28.41 -60.45 13.74
N ASN A 533 28.60 -59.30 13.04
CA ASN A 533 27.57 -58.35 12.67
C ASN A 533 27.03 -58.51 11.24
N VAL A 534 27.50 -59.54 10.50
CA VAL A 534 27.07 -59.85 9.12
C VAL A 534 26.66 -61.32 9.01
N SER A 535 25.82 -61.66 8.05
CA SER A 535 25.47 -63.05 7.76
C SER A 535 26.67 -63.80 7.24
N LEU A 536 26.80 -65.06 7.69
CA LEU A 536 27.84 -65.97 7.25
C LEU A 536 27.31 -66.85 6.14
N THR A 537 28.19 -67.13 5.18
CA THR A 537 27.97 -68.05 4.05
C THR A 537 29.16 -69.00 3.91
N ASN A 538 29.04 -70.01 3.06
CA ASN A 538 30.10 -71.01 2.82
C ASN A 538 30.58 -71.70 4.11
N ILE A 539 29.65 -71.91 5.07
CA ILE A 539 29.98 -72.60 6.31
C ILE A 539 30.41 -74.05 5.97
N SER A 540 31.62 -74.38 6.41
CA SER A 540 32.22 -75.68 6.20
C SER A 540 32.80 -76.24 7.51
N LEU A 541 32.51 -77.46 7.82
CA LEU A 541 32.99 -78.20 9.00
C LEU A 541 34.00 -79.29 8.64
N VAL A 542 35.09 -79.22 9.34
CA VAL A 542 36.07 -80.33 9.30
C VAL A 542 36.16 -80.98 10.69
N ASP A 543 35.65 -82.17 10.84
CA ASP A 543 35.63 -82.92 12.09
C ASP A 543 36.84 -83.84 12.16
N THR A 544 37.62 -83.75 13.23
CA THR A 544 38.82 -84.55 13.42
C THR A 544 38.62 -85.42 14.65
N LEU A 545 38.45 -86.74 14.36
CA LEU A 545 38.29 -87.76 15.40
C LEU A 545 39.60 -88.61 15.44
N THR A 546 40.17 -88.77 16.65
CA THR A 546 41.41 -89.53 16.86
C THR A 546 41.31 -90.36 18.14
N ASP A 547 42.14 -91.37 18.24
CA ASP A 547 42.41 -92.09 19.46
C ASP A 547 43.40 -91.32 20.38
N ASN A 548 43.73 -91.84 21.56
CA ASN A 548 44.64 -91.20 22.54
C ASN A 548 46.10 -91.06 22.00
N ASN A 549 46.47 -91.79 20.98
CA ASN A 549 47.80 -91.78 20.33
C ASN A 549 47.81 -90.95 19.04
N ASP A 550 46.71 -90.08 18.84
CA ASP A 550 46.50 -89.26 17.66
C ASP A 550 46.35 -90.01 16.32
N ASN A 551 46.05 -91.33 16.38
CA ASN A 551 45.67 -92.04 15.16
C ASN A 551 44.27 -91.67 14.70
N ALA A 552 44.09 -91.41 13.43
CA ALA A 552 42.78 -90.97 12.87
C ALA A 552 41.74 -92.10 12.98
N LEU A 553 40.57 -91.74 13.45
CA LEU A 553 39.37 -92.56 13.45
C LEU A 553 38.37 -91.98 12.46
N SER A 554 37.47 -92.79 11.93
CA SER A 554 36.47 -92.35 10.96
C SER A 554 35.10 -92.32 11.61
N LEU A 555 34.38 -91.17 11.53
CA LEU A 555 32.98 -91.09 11.94
C LEU A 555 32.14 -92.10 11.12
N ASP A 556 31.10 -92.67 11.72
CA ASP A 556 30.07 -93.45 11.07
C ASP A 556 29.16 -92.61 10.19
N SER A 557 28.86 -91.42 10.70
CA SER A 557 28.03 -90.42 10.01
C SER A 557 28.34 -88.97 10.46
N GLY A 558 28.11 -88.01 9.56
CA GLY A 558 28.21 -86.58 9.82
C GLY A 558 29.61 -85.98 9.71
N PRO A 559 29.82 -84.73 10.08
CA PRO A 559 28.76 -83.79 10.62
C PRO A 559 27.63 -83.59 9.62
N THR A 560 26.38 -83.80 10.08
CA THR A 560 25.17 -83.62 9.31
C THR A 560 24.37 -82.46 9.90
N PHE A 561 23.91 -81.49 9.06
CA PHE A 561 23.08 -80.38 9.47
C PHE A 561 21.74 -80.89 10.00
N VAL A 562 21.28 -80.32 11.16
CA VAL A 562 20.00 -80.66 11.79
C VAL A 562 19.02 -79.52 11.62
N SER A 563 19.42 -78.31 12.04
CA SER A 563 18.58 -77.10 12.00
C SER A 563 19.42 -75.89 12.29
N ALA A 564 18.87 -74.71 11.91
CA ALA A 564 19.26 -73.38 12.42
C ALA A 564 18.06 -72.73 13.12
N ASN A 565 18.28 -72.10 14.28
CA ASN A 565 17.19 -71.52 15.08
C ASN A 565 16.49 -70.30 14.42
N GLY A 566 17.15 -69.61 13.48
CA GLY A 566 16.60 -68.55 12.64
C GLY A 566 16.06 -69.03 11.28
N GLY A 567 16.20 -70.34 10.99
CA GLY A 567 15.69 -70.97 9.75
C GLY A 567 16.63 -70.89 8.55
N SER A 568 17.86 -70.44 8.70
CA SER A 568 18.87 -70.46 7.61
C SER A 568 19.09 -71.85 7.09
N PRO A 569 19.25 -72.03 5.76
CA PRO A 569 19.63 -73.31 5.19
C PRO A 569 21.08 -73.68 5.50
N GLU A 570 21.39 -74.96 5.32
CA GLU A 570 22.78 -75.48 5.49
C GLU A 570 23.79 -74.65 4.68
N GLY A 571 24.92 -74.32 5.31
CA GLY A 571 25.99 -73.51 4.71
C GLY A 571 25.81 -72.00 4.86
N THR A 572 24.73 -71.55 5.50
CA THR A 572 24.49 -70.13 5.81
C THR A 572 24.04 -69.93 7.27
N LEU A 573 24.30 -68.76 7.82
CA LEU A 573 23.90 -68.44 9.18
C LEU A 573 23.66 -66.96 9.31
N GLY A 574 22.41 -66.57 9.63
CA GLY A 574 22.03 -65.19 9.90
C GLY A 574 22.72 -64.64 11.14
N PHE A 575 22.57 -63.31 11.37
CA PHE A 575 23.10 -62.63 12.56
C PHE A 575 22.56 -63.27 13.85
N SER A 576 23.45 -63.55 14.81
CA SER A 576 23.15 -64.20 16.11
C SER A 576 22.51 -65.59 16.01
N GLU A 577 22.42 -66.16 14.84
CA GLU A 577 21.78 -67.44 14.61
C GLU A 577 22.73 -68.60 14.99
N ILE A 578 22.14 -69.68 15.44
CA ILE A 578 22.84 -70.91 15.85
C ILE A 578 22.38 -72.04 14.97
N ALA A 579 23.35 -72.70 14.29
CA ALA A 579 23.13 -73.95 13.58
C ALA A 579 23.58 -75.16 14.43
N THR A 580 22.86 -76.26 14.32
CA THR A 580 23.14 -77.52 15.02
C THR A 580 23.44 -78.59 13.99
N TYR A 581 24.56 -79.30 14.20
CA TYR A 581 24.96 -80.45 13.45
C TYR A 581 25.15 -81.67 14.38
N THR A 582 25.00 -82.84 13.87
CA THR A 582 25.27 -84.14 14.59
C THR A 582 26.25 -85.00 13.84
N ALA A 583 27.07 -85.72 14.61
CA ALA A 583 27.98 -86.75 14.05
C ALA A 583 27.98 -87.95 14.98
N THR A 584 28.19 -89.13 14.46
CA THR A 584 28.19 -90.36 15.26
C THR A 584 29.43 -91.17 14.99
N TYR A 585 29.87 -91.90 16.02
CA TYR A 585 30.95 -92.86 15.97
C TYR A 585 30.64 -94.03 16.87
N THR A 586 30.70 -95.29 16.32
CA THR A 586 30.59 -96.53 17.13
C THR A 586 31.97 -96.91 17.62
N ILE A 587 32.11 -97.05 18.92
CA ILE A 587 33.41 -97.43 19.50
C ILE A 587 33.87 -98.74 18.93
N ALA A 588 34.93 -98.70 18.12
CA ALA A 588 35.55 -99.90 17.50
C ALA A 588 36.42 -100.66 18.52
N PRO A 589 36.54 -101.98 18.44
CA PRO A 589 37.37 -102.73 19.33
C PRO A 589 38.84 -102.28 19.39
N ALA A 590 39.37 -101.76 18.28
CA ALA A 590 40.76 -101.25 18.20
C ALA A 590 40.91 -99.91 18.99
N ALA A 591 39.86 -99.08 19.05
CA ALA A 591 39.86 -97.82 19.80
C ALA A 591 39.81 -98.07 21.32
N ALA A 592 39.27 -99.13 21.79
CA ALA A 592 39.20 -99.51 23.21
C ALA A 592 40.59 -99.76 23.83
N PHE A 593 41.66 -99.97 23.07
CA PHE A 593 43.04 -100.13 23.59
C PHE A 593 43.72 -98.80 23.93
N THR A 594 43.07 -97.63 23.59
CA THR A 594 43.67 -96.31 23.76
C THR A 594 43.08 -95.45 24.91
N THR A 595 42.32 -95.99 25.77
CA THR A 595 41.69 -95.30 26.96
C THR A 595 40.95 -93.98 26.76
N LYS A 596 41.14 -93.31 25.63
CA LYS A 596 40.48 -92.05 25.29
C LYS A 596 40.22 -91.87 23.82
N ILE A 597 39.09 -91.28 23.47
CA ILE A 597 38.76 -90.79 22.12
C ILE A 597 38.70 -89.27 22.19
N LYS A 598 39.37 -88.62 21.22
CA LYS A 598 39.44 -87.19 21.09
C LYS A 598 38.64 -86.80 19.87
N ASN A 599 37.82 -85.76 19.97
CA ASN A 599 37.12 -85.18 18.84
C ASN A 599 37.12 -83.68 18.89
N GLN A 600 37.42 -83.00 17.77
CA GLN A 600 37.46 -81.58 17.59
C GLN A 600 36.88 -81.24 16.21
N VAL A 601 36.16 -80.09 16.12
CA VAL A 601 35.67 -79.57 14.86
C VAL A 601 36.29 -78.21 14.58
N THR A 602 36.79 -78.06 13.35
CA THR A 602 37.15 -76.72 12.80
C THR A 602 36.04 -76.29 11.88
N VAL A 603 35.55 -75.08 12.11
CA VAL A 603 34.53 -74.46 11.28
C VAL A 603 35.12 -73.24 10.55
N SER A 604 34.83 -73.12 9.26
CA SER A 604 35.16 -71.91 8.48
C SER A 604 33.93 -71.38 7.80
N ALA A 605 33.86 -70.03 7.62
CA ALA A 605 32.79 -69.33 6.94
C ALA A 605 33.30 -68.03 6.28
N SER A 606 32.45 -67.39 5.49
CA SER A 606 32.73 -66.10 4.89
C SER A 606 31.58 -65.16 5.19
N GLY A 607 31.87 -63.86 5.56
CA GLY A 607 30.88 -62.79 5.76
C GLY A 607 31.49 -61.50 5.35
N GLY A 608 30.73 -60.60 4.64
CA GLY A 608 31.20 -59.26 4.20
C GLY A 608 32.50 -59.27 3.40
N GLY A 609 32.81 -60.41 2.69
CA GLY A 609 34.06 -60.58 1.95
C GLY A 609 35.25 -61.01 2.79
N VAL A 610 35.13 -61.32 4.06
CA VAL A 610 36.15 -61.72 5.01
C VAL A 610 35.90 -63.18 5.42
N ASN A 611 36.98 -64.03 5.46
CA ASN A 611 36.91 -65.40 5.96
C ASN A 611 37.18 -65.43 7.45
N VAL A 612 36.40 -66.24 8.16
CA VAL A 612 36.50 -66.44 9.60
C VAL A 612 36.52 -67.93 9.89
N SER A 613 37.15 -68.32 10.98
CA SER A 613 37.16 -69.70 11.43
C SER A 613 37.24 -69.78 12.94
N ASP A 614 36.74 -70.90 13.46
CA ASP A 614 36.86 -71.23 14.88
C ASP A 614 37.06 -72.73 15.05
N ILE A 615 37.63 -73.08 16.16
CA ILE A 615 37.95 -74.48 16.50
C ILE A 615 37.34 -74.80 17.87
N SER A 616 36.43 -75.77 17.94
CA SER A 616 35.86 -76.26 19.16
C SER A 616 36.88 -76.76 20.17
N VAL A 617 36.59 -76.72 21.43
CA VAL A 617 37.38 -77.38 22.48
C VAL A 617 37.49 -78.89 22.15
N ILE A 618 38.65 -79.50 22.39
CA ILE A 618 38.84 -80.93 22.25
C ILE A 618 38.03 -81.68 23.28
N LEU A 619 37.10 -82.53 22.84
CA LEU A 619 36.35 -83.42 23.69
C LEU A 619 37.15 -84.71 23.93
N LEU A 620 37.30 -85.00 25.20
CA LEU A 620 37.98 -86.26 25.64
C LEU A 620 36.94 -87.20 26.27
N LEU A 621 36.71 -88.33 25.64
CA LEU A 621 35.86 -89.37 26.18
C LEU A 621 36.72 -90.53 26.70
N ASN A 622 36.58 -90.91 27.95
CA ASN A 622 37.20 -92.09 28.51
C ASN A 622 36.45 -93.35 28.03
N VAL A 623 37.22 -94.33 27.54
CA VAL A 623 36.70 -95.60 27.07
C VAL A 623 37.23 -96.69 27.97
N SER A 624 36.39 -97.61 28.39
CA SER A 624 36.78 -98.77 29.20
C SER A 624 37.60 -99.78 28.36
N VAL A 625 38.72 -100.19 28.91
CA VAL A 625 39.56 -101.24 28.28
C VAL A 625 38.94 -102.60 28.56
N CYS A 626 38.63 -103.37 27.50
CA CYS A 626 38.26 -104.77 27.69
C CYS A 626 39.50 -105.53 28.13
N GLU A 627 39.53 -106.10 29.36
CA GLU A 627 40.51 -107.09 29.77
C GLU A 627 40.27 -108.43 29.08
#